data_a52de9d9edacd5e667ec9d638b15c587
#
_entry.id   a52de9d9edacd5e667ec9d638b15c587
#
_cell.length_a   1.000
_cell.length_b   1.000
_cell.length_c   1.000
_cell.angle_alpha   90.00
_cell.angle_beta   90.00
_cell.angle_gamma   90.00
#
_symmetry.space_group_name_H-M   'P 1'
#
loop_
_entity.id
_entity.type
_entity.pdbx_description
1 polymer ?
#
loop_
_entity_poly.entity_id
_entity_poly.type
_entity_poly.pdbx_seq_one_letter_code
_entity_poly.pdbx_strand_id
1 'polypeptide(L)'
;MNIIQQEFAFLPKTNHKHLVLNQSGIDEKLTQIKFQREYCLKIAQELEEMDEEFFKSNYRKTNYKVKQFRFRSIITIFGEIRFRRRQYISKYTNQKNYYYVDDKIKLKRYQRISNFMKKEILERVAIDSYQRVANDIDISKSTVYNLLRSFRGKILVNPPVKKK
;
A
#
# COMPACT_ATOMS: atom_id res chain seq x y z
N MET A 1 -20.10 -5.85 -1.73
CA MET A 1 -19.42 -4.84 -0.92
C MET A 1 -18.35 -5.53 -0.11
N ASN A 2 -17.08 -5.21 -0.34
CA ASN A 2 -15.95 -5.96 0.24
C ASN A 2 -15.77 -5.59 1.72
N ILE A 3 -15.70 -6.58 2.57
CA ILE A 3 -15.44 -6.51 4.03
C ILE A 3 -14.22 -5.61 4.34
N ILE A 4 -13.22 -5.62 3.48
CA ILE A 4 -12.01 -4.77 3.59
C ILE A 4 -12.31 -3.25 3.49
N GLN A 5 -13.41 -2.85 2.83
CA GLN A 5 -13.77 -1.44 2.72
C GLN A 5 -14.53 -0.89 3.93
N GLN A 6 -15.18 -1.75 4.73
CA GLN A 6 -15.94 -1.33 5.91
C GLN A 6 -15.06 -1.12 7.15
N GLU A 7 -13.98 -1.87 7.32
CA GLU A 7 -13.08 -1.69 8.47
C GLU A 7 -12.22 -0.41 8.39
N PHE A 8 -12.01 0.13 7.18
CA PHE A 8 -11.23 1.37 7.00
C PHE A 8 -12.00 2.67 7.36
N ALA A 9 -13.29 2.61 7.57
CA ALA A 9 -14.12 3.79 7.86
C ALA A 9 -14.01 4.26 9.32
N PHE A 10 -13.39 3.50 10.22
CA PHE A 10 -13.40 3.73 11.68
C PHE A 10 -12.08 4.21 12.28
N LEU A 11 -11.07 4.51 11.48
CA LEU A 11 -9.83 5.06 12.04
C LEU A 11 -9.95 6.56 12.26
N PRO A 12 -9.72 7.06 13.49
CA PRO A 12 -9.79 8.48 13.77
C PRO A 12 -8.77 9.23 12.92
N LYS A 13 -9.20 10.33 12.30
CA LYS A 13 -8.32 11.28 11.62
C LYS A 13 -7.37 11.85 12.69
N THR A 14 -6.16 11.31 12.79
CA THR A 14 -5.15 11.84 13.69
C THR A 14 -4.72 13.21 13.20
N ASN A 15 -5.28 14.25 13.81
CA ASN A 15 -4.78 15.60 13.70
C ASN A 15 -3.40 15.67 14.37
N HIS A 16 -2.34 15.75 13.56
CA HIS A 16 -0.95 15.88 14.02
C HIS A 16 -0.65 17.31 14.57
N LYS A 17 -1.52 17.87 15.38
CA LYS A 17 -1.22 19.13 16.08
C LYS A 17 -1.03 18.85 17.57
N HIS A 18 0.22 19.10 18.02
CA HIS A 18 0.67 19.20 19.41
C HIS A 18 0.52 17.95 20.28
N LEU A 19 1.46 17.02 20.15
CA LEU A 19 1.81 16.09 21.23
C LEU A 19 2.63 16.87 22.26
N VAL A 20 2.02 17.20 23.37
CA VAL A 20 2.75 17.62 24.59
C VAL A 20 3.55 16.41 25.05
N LEU A 21 4.88 16.51 24.98
CA LEU A 21 5.83 15.48 25.40
C LEU A 21 5.88 15.38 26.93
N ASN A 22 4.90 14.72 27.50
CA ASN A 22 5.02 14.16 28.86
C ASN A 22 5.69 12.79 28.76
N GLN A 23 6.30 12.27 29.84
CA GLN A 23 6.92 10.95 29.87
C GLN A 23 6.01 9.82 29.34
N SER A 24 4.69 9.95 29.47
CA SER A 24 3.66 9.08 28.84
C SER A 24 3.67 9.13 27.32
N GLY A 25 4.08 10.22 26.67
CA GLY A 25 4.07 10.35 25.21
C GLY A 25 5.06 9.46 24.48
N ILE A 26 6.14 9.04 25.14
CA ILE A 26 7.10 8.08 24.60
C ILE A 26 6.45 6.69 24.54
N ASP A 27 5.71 6.31 25.54
CA ASP A 27 5.03 5.02 25.62
C ASP A 27 3.89 4.93 24.62
N GLU A 28 3.14 6.02 24.43
CA GLU A 28 2.09 6.11 23.41
C GLU A 28 2.64 5.94 21.99
N LYS A 29 3.73 6.62 21.67
CA LYS A 29 4.38 6.51 20.37
C LYS A 29 4.93 5.11 20.11
N LEU A 30 5.55 4.49 21.09
CA LEU A 30 6.03 3.12 21.00
C LEU A 30 4.88 2.13 20.84
N THR A 31 3.79 2.34 21.55
CA THR A 31 2.56 1.54 21.44
C THR A 31 1.94 1.69 20.04
N GLN A 32 1.87 2.90 19.50
CA GLN A 32 1.40 3.14 18.13
C GLN A 32 2.26 2.41 17.09
N ILE A 33 3.59 2.49 17.22
CA ILE A 33 4.52 1.80 16.30
C ILE A 33 4.34 0.28 16.39
N LYS A 34 4.19 -0.28 17.59
CA LYS A 34 3.93 -1.71 17.78
C LYS A 34 2.62 -2.13 17.12
N PHE A 35 1.55 -1.38 17.37
CA PHE A 35 0.24 -1.63 16.78
C PHE A 35 0.28 -1.59 15.25
N GLN A 36 0.92 -0.59 14.66
CA GLN A 36 1.08 -0.49 13.22
C GLN A 36 1.85 -1.69 12.64
N ARG A 37 2.92 -2.11 13.34
CA ARG A 37 3.71 -3.28 12.93
C ARG A 37 2.90 -4.57 13.00
N GLU A 38 2.19 -4.79 14.09
CA GLU A 38 1.32 -5.97 14.26
C GLU A 38 0.22 -6.01 13.22
N TYR A 39 -0.39 -4.86 12.93
CA TYR A 39 -1.39 -4.74 11.87
C TYR A 39 -0.82 -5.09 10.50
N CYS A 40 0.36 -4.56 10.14
CA CYS A 40 1.02 -4.89 8.88
C CYS A 40 1.36 -6.38 8.78
N LEU A 41 1.80 -7.02 9.86
CA LEU A 41 2.07 -8.45 9.91
C LEU A 41 0.80 -9.28 9.73
N LYS A 42 -0.30 -8.90 10.39
CA LYS A 42 -1.60 -9.55 10.25
C LYS A 42 -2.10 -9.49 8.80
N ILE A 43 -2.06 -8.33 8.17
CA ILE A 43 -2.45 -8.20 6.76
C ILE A 43 -1.53 -9.03 5.85
N ALA A 44 -0.22 -9.06 6.10
CA ALA A 44 0.69 -9.91 5.34
C ALA A 44 0.32 -11.38 5.45
N GLN A 45 -0.02 -11.86 6.64
CA GLN A 45 -0.48 -13.22 6.88
C GLN A 45 -1.79 -13.52 6.14
N GLU A 46 -2.78 -12.66 6.22
CA GLU A 46 -4.05 -12.82 5.51
C GLU A 46 -3.86 -12.92 3.98
N LEU A 47 -2.93 -12.13 3.42
CA LEU A 47 -2.59 -12.21 2.01
C LEU A 47 -1.88 -13.53 1.64
N GLU A 48 -1.03 -14.05 2.51
CA GLU A 48 -0.37 -15.35 2.33
C GLU A 48 -1.37 -16.50 2.47
N GLU A 49 -2.31 -16.43 3.40
CA GLU A 49 -3.41 -17.39 3.56
C GLU A 49 -4.32 -17.42 2.32
N MET A 50 -4.66 -16.25 1.77
CA MET A 50 -5.41 -16.14 0.51
C MET A 50 -4.68 -16.84 -0.65
N ASP A 51 -3.36 -16.72 -0.74
CA ASP A 51 -2.55 -17.44 -1.76
C ASP A 51 -2.54 -18.95 -1.51
N GLU A 52 -2.52 -19.38 -0.25
CA GLU A 52 -2.55 -20.79 0.16
C GLU A 52 -3.91 -21.44 -0.16
N GLU A 53 -5.02 -20.74 0.09
CA GLU A 53 -6.36 -21.19 -0.28
C GLU A 53 -6.47 -21.39 -1.80
N PHE A 54 -6.02 -20.39 -2.57
CA PHE A 54 -6.00 -20.53 -4.02
C PHE A 54 -5.11 -21.68 -4.46
N PHE A 55 -3.93 -21.86 -3.84
CA PHE A 55 -3.02 -22.97 -4.14
C PHE A 55 -3.70 -24.34 -3.95
N LYS A 56 -4.51 -24.53 -2.92
CA LYS A 56 -5.24 -25.76 -2.65
C LYS A 56 -6.42 -25.98 -3.59
N SER A 57 -6.94 -24.95 -4.22
CA SER A 57 -8.16 -25.00 -5.04
C SER A 57 -8.02 -25.93 -6.26
N ASN A 58 -9.11 -26.60 -6.62
CA ASN A 58 -9.17 -27.43 -7.83
C ASN A 58 -9.02 -26.59 -9.10
N TYR A 59 -9.55 -25.37 -9.10
CA TYR A 59 -9.42 -24.43 -10.21
C TYR A 59 -7.94 -24.15 -10.52
N ARG A 60 -7.12 -23.87 -9.49
CA ARG A 60 -5.68 -23.70 -9.68
C ARG A 60 -5.02 -24.95 -10.19
N LYS A 61 -5.32 -26.12 -9.60
CA LYS A 61 -4.72 -27.41 -10.00
C LYS A 61 -4.98 -27.70 -11.48
N THR A 62 -6.16 -27.38 -11.99
CA THR A 62 -6.52 -27.57 -13.39
C THR A 62 -5.80 -26.56 -14.30
N ASN A 63 -5.82 -25.27 -13.95
CA ASN A 63 -5.48 -24.19 -14.89
C ASN A 63 -4.04 -23.67 -14.76
N TYR A 64 -3.38 -23.86 -13.61
CA TYR A 64 -2.10 -23.22 -13.33
C TYR A 64 -1.06 -24.19 -12.76
N LYS A 65 0.21 -23.95 -13.11
CA LYS A 65 1.39 -24.54 -12.45
C LYS A 65 2.06 -23.47 -11.58
N VAL A 66 2.58 -23.88 -10.41
CA VAL A 66 3.42 -23.01 -9.58
C VAL A 66 4.81 -22.95 -10.19
N LYS A 67 5.35 -21.76 -10.39
CA LYS A 67 6.71 -21.55 -10.86
C LYS A 67 7.69 -21.38 -9.70
N GLN A 68 7.40 -20.43 -8.80
CA GLN A 68 8.26 -20.08 -7.67
C GLN A 68 7.52 -19.19 -6.68
N PHE A 69 8.13 -18.98 -5.52
CA PHE A 69 7.72 -17.95 -4.58
C PHE A 69 8.39 -16.61 -4.90
N ARG A 70 7.68 -15.53 -4.61
CA ARG A 70 8.18 -14.16 -4.72
C ARG A 70 7.69 -13.33 -3.55
N PHE A 71 8.57 -12.52 -2.98
CA PHE A 71 8.18 -11.50 -2.03
C PHE A 71 7.60 -10.27 -2.75
N ARG A 72 6.66 -9.66 -2.09
CA ARG A 72 6.04 -8.40 -2.49
C ARG A 72 5.99 -7.47 -1.30
N SER A 73 6.33 -6.18 -1.52
CA SER A 73 6.19 -5.12 -0.54
C SER A 73 5.26 -4.05 -1.06
N ILE A 74 4.42 -3.52 -0.17
CA ILE A 74 3.49 -2.41 -0.44
C ILE A 74 3.59 -1.42 0.72
N ILE A 75 3.86 -0.17 0.41
CA ILE A 75 3.84 0.94 1.37
C ILE A 75 2.39 1.39 1.54
N THR A 76 1.91 1.37 2.77
CA THR A 76 0.57 1.80 3.16
C THR A 76 0.67 2.92 4.21
N ILE A 77 -0.46 3.51 4.58
CA ILE A 77 -0.51 4.50 5.66
C ILE A 77 -0.11 3.93 7.04
N PHE A 78 -0.14 2.61 7.19
CA PHE A 78 0.24 1.92 8.43
C PHE A 78 1.70 1.45 8.43
N GLY A 79 2.40 1.57 7.30
CA GLY A 79 3.75 1.10 7.12
C GLY A 79 3.90 0.18 5.90
N GLU A 80 5.06 -0.49 5.82
CA GLU A 80 5.34 -1.45 4.76
C GLU A 80 4.77 -2.83 5.11
N ILE A 81 3.92 -3.35 4.22
CA ILE A 81 3.42 -4.72 4.26
C ILE A 81 4.27 -5.55 3.32
N ARG A 82 4.99 -6.54 3.85
CA ARG A 82 5.81 -7.48 3.08
C ARG A 82 5.25 -8.89 3.22
N PHE A 83 4.86 -9.51 2.10
CA PHE A 83 4.26 -10.84 2.06
C PHE A 83 4.86 -11.69 0.96
N ARG A 84 4.79 -13.01 1.13
CA ARG A 84 5.22 -14.02 0.17
C ARG A 84 4.02 -14.49 -0.64
N ARG A 85 4.19 -14.61 -1.95
CA ARG A 85 3.15 -15.08 -2.86
C ARG A 85 3.72 -16.01 -3.91
N ARG A 86 2.90 -16.87 -4.47
CA ARG A 86 3.29 -17.76 -5.56
C ARG A 86 3.15 -17.06 -6.90
N GLN A 87 4.10 -17.32 -7.75
CA GLN A 87 4.03 -17.01 -9.16
C GLN A 87 3.47 -18.22 -9.89
N TYR A 88 2.37 -18.01 -10.59
CA TYR A 88 1.70 -19.03 -11.36
C TYR A 88 1.93 -18.86 -12.86
N ILE A 89 1.89 -19.98 -13.61
CA ILE A 89 1.91 -20.01 -15.07
C ILE A 89 0.66 -20.76 -15.52
N SER A 90 -0.07 -20.19 -16.48
CA SER A 90 -1.19 -20.88 -17.10
C SER A 90 -0.72 -22.14 -17.84
N LYS A 91 -1.49 -23.21 -17.76
CA LYS A 91 -1.23 -24.45 -18.51
C LYS A 91 -1.67 -24.36 -19.97
N TYR A 92 -2.56 -23.42 -20.29
CA TYR A 92 -3.23 -23.32 -21.59
C TYR A 92 -2.87 -22.07 -22.39
N THR A 93 -2.31 -21.08 -21.74
CA THR A 93 -1.94 -19.81 -22.38
C THR A 93 -0.48 -19.48 -22.15
N ASN A 94 0.12 -18.74 -23.08
CA ASN A 94 1.48 -18.22 -22.93
C ASN A 94 1.58 -17.07 -21.92
N GLN A 95 0.58 -16.87 -21.08
CA GLN A 95 0.59 -15.87 -20.00
C GLN A 95 1.68 -16.23 -18.99
N LYS A 96 2.77 -15.45 -19.01
CA LYS A 96 4.02 -15.84 -18.37
C LYS A 96 4.06 -15.68 -16.84
N ASN A 97 3.27 -14.84 -16.24
CA ASN A 97 3.38 -14.56 -14.80
C ASN A 97 2.03 -14.10 -14.25
N TYR A 98 1.34 -14.97 -13.55
CA TYR A 98 0.11 -14.65 -12.83
C TYR A 98 0.36 -14.67 -11.33
N TYR A 99 -0.18 -13.70 -10.61
CA TYR A 99 -0.12 -13.58 -9.18
C TYR A 99 -1.54 -13.39 -8.65
N TYR A 100 -2.09 -14.44 -8.07
CA TYR A 100 -3.49 -14.45 -7.63
C TYR A 100 -3.80 -13.34 -6.61
N VAL A 101 -2.95 -13.19 -5.61
CA VAL A 101 -3.13 -12.16 -4.57
C VAL A 101 -3.14 -10.76 -5.18
N ASP A 102 -2.18 -10.44 -6.06
CA ASP A 102 -2.11 -9.13 -6.70
C ASP A 102 -3.39 -8.81 -7.47
N ASP A 103 -3.92 -9.81 -8.18
CA ASP A 103 -5.15 -9.69 -8.96
C ASP A 103 -6.35 -9.42 -8.04
N LYS A 104 -6.48 -10.16 -6.94
CA LYS A 104 -7.55 -10.01 -5.97
C LYS A 104 -7.56 -8.63 -5.30
N ILE A 105 -6.40 -8.15 -4.87
CA ILE A 105 -6.28 -6.81 -4.26
C ILE A 105 -6.12 -5.68 -5.32
N LYS A 106 -6.24 -6.00 -6.61
CA LYS A 106 -6.11 -5.06 -7.75
C LYS A 106 -4.79 -4.30 -7.75
N LEU A 107 -3.70 -4.98 -7.38
CA LEU A 107 -2.37 -4.41 -7.33
C LEU A 107 -1.69 -4.51 -8.69
N LYS A 108 -1.30 -3.38 -9.26
CA LYS A 108 -0.58 -3.35 -10.54
C LYS A 108 0.83 -3.93 -10.40
N ARG A 109 1.37 -4.50 -11.49
CA ARG A 109 2.62 -5.26 -11.54
C ARG A 109 3.81 -4.61 -10.81
N TYR A 110 4.02 -3.32 -10.93
CA TYR A 110 5.15 -2.61 -10.31
C TYR A 110 4.71 -1.61 -9.23
N GLN A 111 3.47 -1.69 -8.80
CA GLN A 111 2.95 -0.78 -7.81
C GLN A 111 3.55 -1.10 -6.44
N ARG A 112 4.28 -0.15 -5.84
CA ARG A 112 4.87 -0.27 -4.50
C ARG A 112 4.12 0.52 -3.43
N ILE A 113 3.23 1.41 -3.83
CA ILE A 113 2.49 2.30 -2.93
C ILE A 113 1.01 2.00 -3.11
N SER A 114 0.28 1.82 -2.01
CA SER A 114 -1.16 1.59 -2.03
C SER A 114 -1.89 2.80 -2.65
N ASN A 115 -3.07 2.59 -3.18
CA ASN A 115 -3.84 3.69 -3.79
C ASN A 115 -4.25 4.73 -2.75
N PHE A 116 -4.54 4.30 -1.52
CA PHE A 116 -4.85 5.20 -0.41
C PHE A 116 -3.62 6.06 -0.04
N MET A 117 -2.45 5.42 0.11
CA MET A 117 -1.22 6.14 0.41
C MET A 117 -0.81 7.13 -0.70
N LYS A 118 -1.10 6.81 -1.96
CA LYS A 118 -0.90 7.77 -3.06
C LYS A 118 -1.75 9.03 -2.88
N LYS A 119 -3.02 8.85 -2.49
CA LYS A 119 -3.91 9.98 -2.22
C LYS A 119 -3.39 10.83 -1.08
N GLU A 120 -2.98 10.21 0.02
CA GLU A 120 -2.38 10.87 1.16
C GLU A 120 -1.12 11.68 0.80
N ILE A 121 -0.23 11.10 -0.03
CA ILE A 121 0.95 11.81 -0.54
C ILE A 121 0.55 13.07 -1.34
N LEU A 122 -0.47 12.96 -2.20
CA LEU A 122 -0.93 14.09 -3.01
C LEU A 122 -1.51 15.21 -2.15
N GLU A 123 -2.28 14.87 -1.11
CA GLU A 123 -2.86 15.83 -0.17
C GLU A 123 -1.75 16.53 0.64
N ARG A 124 -0.76 15.78 1.13
CA ARG A 124 0.38 16.35 1.87
C ARG A 124 1.25 17.27 1.02
N VAL A 125 1.51 16.92 -0.23
CA VAL A 125 2.33 17.74 -1.14
C VAL A 125 1.64 19.07 -1.52
N ALA A 126 0.33 19.17 -1.35
CA ALA A 126 -0.38 20.44 -1.52
C ALA A 126 -0.04 21.46 -0.43
N ILE A 127 0.48 21.02 0.73
CA ILE A 127 0.73 21.83 1.91
C ILE A 127 2.22 21.90 2.23
N ASP A 128 2.96 20.82 1.96
CA ASP A 128 4.37 20.63 2.33
C ASP A 128 5.29 20.44 1.13
N SER A 129 6.61 20.56 1.34
CA SER A 129 7.61 20.32 0.31
C SER A 129 7.72 18.83 -0.02
N TYR A 130 8.08 18.53 -1.28
CA TYR A 130 8.29 17.14 -1.73
C TYR A 130 9.35 16.39 -0.92
N GLN A 131 10.37 17.10 -0.46
CA GLN A 131 11.44 16.51 0.36
C GLN A 131 10.93 16.10 1.73
N ARG A 132 10.13 16.97 2.37
CA ARG A 132 9.57 16.67 3.69
C ARG A 132 8.60 15.50 3.65
N VAL A 133 7.68 15.51 2.67
CA VAL A 133 6.74 14.39 2.48
C VAL A 133 7.47 13.08 2.18
N ALA A 134 8.54 13.13 1.39
CA ALA A 134 9.35 11.95 1.06
C ALA A 134 10.05 11.38 2.31
N ASN A 135 10.62 12.25 3.15
CA ASN A 135 11.29 11.86 4.40
C ASN A 135 10.31 11.26 5.42
N ASP A 136 9.11 11.86 5.55
CA ASP A 136 8.09 11.39 6.50
C ASP A 136 7.55 9.98 6.19
N ILE A 137 7.61 9.59 4.92
CA ILE A 137 7.07 8.32 4.43
C ILE A 137 8.19 7.30 4.13
N ASP A 138 9.45 7.71 4.27
CA ASP A 138 10.63 6.91 3.91
C ASP A 138 10.63 6.45 2.43
N ILE A 139 10.37 7.40 1.53
CA ILE A 139 10.45 7.18 0.10
C ILE A 139 11.35 8.24 -0.55
N SER A 140 11.81 7.99 -1.78
CA SER A 140 12.61 8.98 -2.49
C SER A 140 11.76 10.18 -2.96
N LYS A 141 12.35 11.38 -2.95
CA LYS A 141 11.76 12.60 -3.55
C LYS A 141 11.34 12.37 -5.00
N SER A 142 12.13 11.60 -5.76
CA SER A 142 11.83 11.22 -7.15
C SER A 142 10.53 10.40 -7.24
N THR A 143 10.26 9.55 -6.25
CA THR A 143 9.00 8.77 -6.19
C THR A 143 7.81 9.69 -6.00
N VAL A 144 7.90 10.67 -5.09
CA VAL A 144 6.86 11.69 -4.88
C VAL A 144 6.62 12.49 -6.16
N TYR A 145 7.68 12.96 -6.80
CA TYR A 145 7.60 13.72 -8.05
C TYR A 145 6.95 12.91 -9.19
N ASN A 146 7.37 11.67 -9.39
CA ASN A 146 6.82 10.79 -10.43
C ASN A 146 5.34 10.47 -10.18
N LEU A 147 4.96 10.35 -8.91
CA LEU A 147 3.59 10.14 -8.50
C LEU A 147 2.72 11.34 -8.91
N LEU A 148 3.15 12.56 -8.58
CA LEU A 148 2.49 13.79 -8.99
C LEU A 148 2.40 13.93 -10.52
N ARG A 149 3.48 13.65 -11.23
CA ARG A 149 3.50 13.68 -12.69
C ARG A 149 2.47 12.75 -13.30
N SER A 150 2.31 11.56 -12.74
CA SER A 150 1.32 10.57 -13.21
C SER A 150 -0.13 11.02 -12.99
N PHE A 151 -0.36 11.92 -12.04
CA PHE A 151 -1.69 12.47 -11.74
C PHE A 151 -2.00 13.77 -12.51
N ARG A 152 -0.98 14.59 -12.83
CA ARG A 152 -1.17 15.84 -13.61
C ARG A 152 -1.85 15.62 -14.96
N GLY A 153 -1.72 14.44 -15.56
CA GLY A 153 -2.44 14.07 -16.78
C GLY A 153 -3.90 13.69 -16.59
N LYS A 154 -4.40 13.59 -15.34
CA LYS A 154 -5.76 13.15 -15.02
C LYS A 154 -6.60 14.18 -14.26
N ILE A 155 -5.97 15.18 -13.70
CA ILE A 155 -6.65 16.27 -12.99
C ILE A 155 -6.37 17.54 -13.78
N LEU A 156 -7.41 18.12 -14.38
CA LEU A 156 -7.41 19.52 -14.80
C LEU A 156 -7.34 20.37 -13.51
N VAL A 157 -6.13 20.50 -12.97
CA VAL A 157 -5.90 21.40 -11.84
C VAL A 157 -5.82 22.80 -12.45
N ASN A 158 -6.77 23.66 -12.13
CA ASN A 158 -6.65 25.09 -12.35
C ASN A 158 -5.31 25.54 -11.75
N PRO A 159 -4.43 26.18 -12.53
CA PRO A 159 -3.16 26.64 -12.02
C PRO A 159 -3.42 27.62 -10.86
N PRO A 160 -2.61 27.58 -9.78
CA PRO A 160 -2.77 28.54 -8.69
C PRO A 160 -2.66 29.95 -9.26
N VAL A 161 -3.65 30.79 -8.95
CA VAL A 161 -3.68 32.20 -9.29
C VAL A 161 -2.41 32.82 -8.72
N LYS A 162 -1.50 33.27 -9.58
CA LYS A 162 -0.33 34.04 -9.18
C LYS A 162 -0.85 35.34 -8.54
N LYS A 163 -0.74 35.46 -7.23
CA LYS A 163 -0.91 36.76 -6.56
C LYS A 163 0.20 37.66 -7.05
N LYS A 164 -0.19 38.77 -7.70
CA LYS A 164 0.69 39.90 -8.01
C LYS A 164 1.12 40.60 -6.74
#